data_09fbcd531dd1d4f4bccc9a139d7cf7c8
#
_entry.id   09fbcd531dd1d4f4bccc9a139d7cf7c8
#
_cell.length_a   1.000
_cell.length_b   1.000
_cell.length_c   1.000
_cell.angle_alpha   90.00
_cell.angle_beta   90.00
_cell.angle_gamma   90.00
#
_symmetry.space_group_name_H-M   'P 1'
#
loop_
_entity.id
_entity.type
_entity.pdbx_description
1 polymer ?
#
loop_
_entity_poly.entity_id
_entity_poly.type
_entity_poly.pdbx_seq_one_letter_code
_entity_poly.pdbx_strand_id
1 'polypeptide(L)'
;MSRVLLQLGDDVLATGLLGGHMGAYMAELMDADGVKSDFVPIAGETRICLNILHEGNQTELLESGPQIAPAELEAFTAKFAELAAKADVVTLSGSLPRGVDAGYYAELVKIAEEAGAKVLLDTSGASLEAALESDAKPELVKPNLTEINGLLGTSFTTDDV
;
A
#
# COMPACT_ATOMS: atom_id res chain seq x y z
N MET A 1 1.31 -7.34 6.53
CA MET A 1 0.23 -8.17 5.96
C MET A 1 0.78 -9.48 5.42
N SER A 2 1.69 -9.52 4.45
CA SER A 2 2.21 -10.75 3.79
C SER A 2 2.69 -11.84 4.76
N ARG A 3 3.45 -11.49 5.83
CA ARG A 3 3.88 -12.45 6.86
C ARG A 3 2.72 -13.16 7.57
N VAL A 4 1.66 -12.43 7.85
CA VAL A 4 0.47 -13.01 8.53
C VAL A 4 -0.28 -13.94 7.60
N LEU A 5 -0.50 -13.55 6.34
CA LEU A 5 -1.15 -14.39 5.34
C LEU A 5 -0.35 -15.68 5.09
N LEU A 6 0.97 -15.57 4.99
CA LEU A 6 1.84 -16.75 4.87
C LEU A 6 1.70 -17.70 6.06
N GLN A 7 1.62 -17.17 7.30
CA GLN A 7 1.41 -17.98 8.52
C GLN A 7 0.01 -18.63 8.55
N LEU A 8 -0.97 -18.05 7.89
CA LEU A 8 -2.31 -18.61 7.71
C LEU A 8 -2.38 -19.69 6.61
N GLY A 9 -1.30 -19.86 5.85
CA GLY A 9 -1.18 -20.87 4.80
C GLY A 9 -1.52 -20.40 3.40
N ASP A 10 -1.69 -19.08 3.20
CA ASP A 10 -1.97 -18.50 1.89
C ASP A 10 -0.69 -18.44 1.02
N ASP A 11 -0.85 -18.56 -0.29
CA ASP A 11 0.22 -18.27 -1.25
C ASP A 11 0.28 -16.76 -1.52
N VAL A 12 1.32 -16.12 -1.02
CA VAL A 12 1.46 -14.66 -1.01
C VAL A 12 2.70 -14.23 -1.76
N LEU A 13 2.57 -13.19 -2.58
CA LEU A 13 3.67 -12.47 -3.19
C LEU A 13 3.62 -10.99 -2.78
N ALA A 14 4.71 -10.49 -2.24
CA ALA A 14 4.86 -9.08 -1.90
C ALA A 14 5.51 -8.31 -3.05
N THR A 15 4.98 -7.13 -3.38
CA THR A 15 5.56 -6.24 -4.38
C THR A 15 5.49 -4.79 -3.93
N GLY A 16 6.22 -3.93 -4.58
CA GLY A 16 6.31 -2.50 -4.28
C GLY A 16 7.58 -1.90 -4.87
N LEU A 17 7.94 -0.73 -4.37
CA LEU A 17 9.14 0.01 -4.76
C LEU A 17 10.16 -0.06 -3.63
N LEU A 18 11.34 -0.60 -3.90
CA LEU A 18 12.45 -0.64 -2.93
C LEU A 18 13.72 -0.05 -3.53
N GLY A 19 14.47 0.70 -2.73
CA GLY A 19 15.75 1.26 -3.17
C GLY A 19 16.72 1.50 -2.01
N GLY A 20 17.98 1.62 -2.36
CA GLY A 20 19.08 1.86 -1.42
C GLY A 20 19.34 0.71 -0.45
N HIS A 21 20.04 1.01 0.64
CA HIS A 21 20.41 0.02 1.64
C HIS A 21 19.21 -0.52 2.42
N MET A 22 18.25 0.35 2.75
CA MET A 22 17.05 -0.07 3.48
C MET A 22 16.12 -0.91 2.60
N GLY A 23 16.06 -0.63 1.30
CA GLY A 23 15.35 -1.48 0.34
C GLY A 23 15.95 -2.87 0.26
N ALA A 24 17.28 -2.98 0.16
CA ALA A 24 17.98 -4.26 0.15
C ALA A 24 17.75 -5.03 1.47
N TYR A 25 17.86 -4.35 2.61
CA TYR A 25 17.62 -4.96 3.92
C TYR A 25 16.16 -5.45 4.08
N MET A 26 15.18 -4.69 3.56
CA MET A 26 13.78 -5.13 3.56
C MET A 26 13.59 -6.41 2.74
N ALA A 27 14.22 -6.50 1.56
CA ALA A 27 14.15 -7.69 0.72
C ALA A 27 14.79 -8.91 1.43
N GLU A 28 15.94 -8.74 2.08
CA GLU A 28 16.58 -9.79 2.89
C GLU A 28 15.69 -10.29 4.03
N LEU A 29 14.99 -9.37 4.74
CA LEU A 29 14.05 -9.74 5.81
C LEU A 29 12.85 -10.52 5.26
N MET A 30 12.32 -10.14 4.09
CA MET A 30 11.23 -10.85 3.44
C MET A 30 11.64 -12.28 3.06
N ASP A 31 12.84 -12.43 2.48
CA ASP A 31 13.40 -13.73 2.12
C ASP A 31 13.63 -14.61 3.36
N ALA A 32 14.20 -14.04 4.42
CA ALA A 32 14.40 -14.74 5.70
C ALA A 32 13.09 -15.23 6.35
N ASP A 33 12.00 -14.50 6.15
CA ASP A 33 10.65 -14.88 6.59
C ASP A 33 9.95 -15.86 5.63
N GLY A 34 10.57 -16.21 4.50
CA GLY A 34 10.00 -17.09 3.48
C GLY A 34 8.89 -16.45 2.64
N VAL A 35 8.74 -15.12 2.68
CA VAL A 35 7.76 -14.39 1.87
C VAL A 35 8.31 -14.21 0.45
N LYS A 36 7.63 -14.78 -0.54
CA LYS A 36 7.94 -14.52 -1.95
C LYS A 36 7.79 -13.02 -2.24
N SER A 37 8.74 -12.44 -2.96
CA SER A 37 8.69 -11.03 -3.31
C SER A 37 9.20 -10.74 -4.71
N ASP A 38 8.64 -9.72 -5.35
CA ASP A 38 9.07 -9.21 -6.66
C ASP A 38 8.92 -7.68 -6.65
N PHE A 39 9.95 -7.01 -6.15
CA PHE A 39 9.99 -5.56 -6.01
C PHE A 39 10.62 -4.89 -7.23
N VAL A 40 10.15 -3.70 -7.56
CA VAL A 40 10.77 -2.84 -8.57
C VAL A 40 11.82 -1.96 -7.90
N PRO A 41 13.08 -2.00 -8.37
CA PRO A 41 14.14 -1.17 -7.80
C PRO A 41 13.97 0.30 -8.17
N ILE A 42 14.23 1.19 -7.21
CA ILE A 42 14.25 2.64 -7.40
C ILE A 42 15.60 3.23 -7.01
N ALA A 43 15.92 4.39 -7.55
CA ALA A 43 17.17 5.10 -7.25
C ALA A 43 17.20 5.69 -5.83
N GLY A 44 16.03 6.07 -5.29
CA GLY A 44 15.92 6.65 -3.97
C GLY A 44 16.02 5.64 -2.84
N GLU A 45 16.39 6.09 -1.64
CA GLU A 45 16.45 5.24 -0.43
C GLU A 45 15.04 4.94 0.09
N THR A 46 14.75 3.70 0.40
CA THR A 46 13.51 3.30 1.07
C THR A 46 13.43 3.96 2.45
N ARG A 47 12.31 4.63 2.76
CA ARG A 47 12.10 5.35 4.01
C ARG A 47 12.03 4.42 5.23
N ILE A 48 12.41 4.95 6.37
CA ILE A 48 12.19 4.34 7.68
C ILE A 48 11.05 5.08 8.39
N CYS A 49 10.17 4.31 9.01
CA CYS A 49 9.15 4.84 9.92
C CYS A 49 9.35 4.16 11.28
N LEU A 50 9.56 4.99 12.31
CA LEU A 50 9.74 4.52 13.68
C LEU A 50 8.49 4.85 14.51
N ASN A 51 8.05 3.87 15.26
CA ASN A 51 6.98 4.03 16.23
C ASN A 51 7.51 3.70 17.62
N ILE A 52 7.54 4.71 18.48
CA ILE A 52 8.03 4.62 19.86
C ILE A 52 6.84 4.54 20.79
N LEU A 53 6.66 3.39 21.43
CA LEU A 53 5.60 3.17 22.42
C LEU A 53 6.18 3.34 23.82
N HIS A 54 5.61 4.22 24.63
CA HIS A 54 6.05 4.50 26.00
C HIS A 54 4.86 4.88 26.87
N GLU A 55 4.65 4.15 27.96
CA GLU A 55 3.62 4.43 29.00
C GLU A 55 2.22 4.72 28.42
N GLY A 56 1.80 3.97 27.42
CA GLY A 56 0.50 4.17 26.76
C GLY A 56 0.45 5.30 25.74
N ASN A 57 1.55 6.03 25.55
CA ASN A 57 1.70 7.03 24.51
C ASN A 57 2.41 6.45 23.27
N GLN A 58 2.18 7.06 22.13
CA GLN A 58 2.80 6.71 20.87
C GLN A 58 3.42 7.94 20.23
N THR A 59 4.69 7.85 19.85
CA THR A 59 5.38 8.86 19.07
C THR A 59 5.83 8.25 17.76
N GLU A 60 5.45 8.84 16.63
CA GLU A 60 5.81 8.40 15.31
C GLU A 60 6.83 9.35 14.68
N LEU A 61 7.92 8.78 14.16
CA LEU A 61 8.90 9.48 13.33
C LEU A 61 8.77 8.93 11.91
N LEU A 62 8.16 9.72 11.04
CA LEU A 62 7.82 9.32 9.67
C LEU A 62 8.72 10.07 8.68
N GLU A 63 9.62 9.35 8.04
CA GLU A 63 10.39 9.91 6.92
C GLU A 63 9.47 10.12 5.70
N SER A 64 9.73 11.18 4.93
CA SER A 64 8.91 11.53 3.76
C SER A 64 9.12 10.64 2.54
N GLY A 65 10.00 9.67 2.60
CA GLY A 65 10.31 8.76 1.49
C GLY A 65 10.96 9.44 0.27
N PRO A 66 11.41 8.66 -0.71
CA PRO A 66 12.05 9.17 -1.91
C PRO A 66 11.04 9.77 -2.89
N GLN A 67 11.54 10.62 -3.79
CA GLN A 67 10.83 11.04 -4.97
C GLN A 67 10.88 9.91 -6.01
N ILE A 68 9.74 9.47 -6.51
CA ILE A 68 9.67 8.45 -7.56
C ILE A 68 9.75 9.12 -8.93
N ALA A 69 10.63 8.62 -9.79
CA ALA A 69 10.74 9.07 -11.17
C ALA A 69 9.61 8.46 -12.03
N PRO A 70 9.14 9.15 -13.09
CA PRO A 70 8.09 8.61 -13.95
C PRO A 70 8.40 7.22 -14.52
N ALA A 71 9.65 6.96 -14.90
CA ALA A 71 10.06 5.66 -15.42
C ALA A 71 10.00 4.53 -14.37
N GLU A 72 10.26 4.85 -13.10
CA GLU A 72 10.14 3.89 -11.98
C GLU A 72 8.67 3.56 -11.72
N LEU A 73 7.81 4.56 -11.79
CA LEU A 73 6.37 4.38 -11.64
C LEU A 73 5.79 3.55 -12.80
N GLU A 74 6.19 3.84 -14.04
CA GLU A 74 5.79 3.06 -15.22
C GLU A 74 6.24 1.60 -15.12
N ALA A 75 7.48 1.36 -14.68
CA ALA A 75 7.99 0.00 -14.44
C ALA A 75 7.19 -0.73 -13.36
N PHE A 76 6.80 -0.04 -12.29
CA PHE A 76 5.95 -0.62 -11.25
C PHE A 76 4.54 -0.90 -11.76
N THR A 77 3.92 0.01 -12.52
CA THR A 77 2.59 -0.20 -13.11
C THR A 77 2.58 -1.45 -14.00
N ALA A 78 3.60 -1.61 -14.85
CA ALA A 78 3.74 -2.79 -15.71
C ALA A 78 3.91 -4.09 -14.90
N LYS A 79 4.78 -4.08 -13.87
CA LYS A 79 4.97 -5.20 -12.95
C LYS A 79 3.69 -5.54 -12.21
N PHE A 80 2.98 -4.54 -11.70
CA PHE A 80 1.72 -4.71 -11.00
C PHE A 80 0.67 -5.39 -11.88
N ALA A 81 0.52 -4.95 -13.13
CA ALA A 81 -0.42 -5.55 -14.08
C ALA A 81 -0.09 -7.04 -14.36
N GLU A 82 1.21 -7.38 -14.50
CA GLU A 82 1.64 -8.76 -14.66
C GLU A 82 1.27 -9.63 -13.45
N LEU A 83 1.46 -9.11 -12.24
CA LEU A 83 1.19 -9.84 -11.00
C LEU A 83 -0.30 -9.93 -10.70
N ALA A 84 -1.06 -8.86 -10.92
CA ALA A 84 -2.51 -8.83 -10.75
C ALA A 84 -3.23 -9.87 -11.61
N ALA A 85 -2.74 -10.11 -12.83
CA ALA A 85 -3.28 -11.15 -13.72
C ALA A 85 -3.13 -12.59 -13.21
N LYS A 86 -2.36 -12.79 -12.14
CA LYS A 86 -2.09 -14.10 -11.51
C LYS A 86 -2.65 -14.20 -10.10
N ALA A 87 -3.31 -13.14 -9.62
CA ALA A 87 -3.81 -13.04 -8.26
C ALA A 87 -5.33 -13.12 -8.21
N ASP A 88 -5.88 -13.83 -7.24
CA ASP A 88 -7.31 -13.80 -6.93
C ASP A 88 -7.68 -12.52 -6.13
N VAL A 89 -6.76 -12.08 -5.27
CA VAL A 89 -6.93 -10.93 -4.40
C VAL A 89 -5.65 -10.09 -4.37
N VAL A 90 -5.80 -8.80 -4.51
CA VAL A 90 -4.73 -7.80 -4.37
C VAL A 90 -5.00 -6.93 -3.15
N THR A 91 -4.01 -6.76 -2.29
CA THR A 91 -4.07 -5.81 -1.19
C THR A 91 -3.17 -4.61 -1.48
N LEU A 92 -3.75 -3.42 -1.50
CA LEU A 92 -3.05 -2.14 -1.64
C LEU A 92 -3.06 -1.45 -0.28
N SER A 93 -1.88 -1.11 0.25
CA SER A 93 -1.81 -0.56 1.61
C SER A 93 -0.72 0.51 1.75
N GLY A 94 -1.02 1.54 2.52
CA GLY A 94 -0.11 2.61 2.87
C GLY A 94 -0.32 3.91 2.11
N SER A 95 0.58 4.86 2.33
CA SER A 95 0.59 6.16 1.64
C SER A 95 1.43 6.10 0.38
N LEU A 96 1.02 6.86 -0.65
CA LEU A 96 1.80 7.02 -1.86
C LEU A 96 3.11 7.77 -1.59
N PRO A 97 4.21 7.43 -2.28
CA PRO A 97 5.46 8.16 -2.17
C PRO A 97 5.38 9.51 -2.92
N ARG A 98 6.38 10.37 -2.69
CA ARG A 98 6.46 11.66 -3.39
C ARG A 98 6.60 11.47 -4.90
N GLY A 99 5.96 12.34 -5.67
CA GLY A 99 5.94 12.31 -7.13
C GLY A 99 4.88 11.40 -7.73
N VAL A 100 4.10 10.73 -6.88
CA VAL A 100 2.97 9.88 -7.32
C VAL A 100 1.67 10.64 -7.05
N ASP A 101 0.82 10.71 -8.06
CA ASP A 101 -0.48 11.38 -7.97
C ASP A 101 -1.45 10.64 -7.05
N ALA A 102 -2.34 11.36 -6.38
CA ALA A 102 -3.35 10.79 -5.48
C ALA A 102 -4.27 9.77 -6.17
N GLY A 103 -4.51 9.92 -7.47
CA GLY A 103 -5.31 9.01 -8.29
C GLY A 103 -4.63 7.68 -8.61
N TYR A 104 -3.37 7.48 -8.23
CA TYR A 104 -2.62 6.28 -8.61
C TYR A 104 -3.22 4.99 -8.04
N TYR A 105 -3.76 5.01 -6.82
CA TYR A 105 -4.47 3.84 -6.31
C TYR A 105 -5.74 3.52 -7.09
N ALA A 106 -6.45 4.52 -7.60
CA ALA A 106 -7.59 4.30 -8.50
C ALA A 106 -7.15 3.61 -9.81
N GLU A 107 -6.00 3.99 -10.36
CA GLU A 107 -5.40 3.32 -11.53
C GLU A 107 -5.07 1.85 -11.22
N LEU A 108 -4.42 1.57 -10.09
CA LEU A 108 -4.09 0.19 -9.69
C LEU A 108 -5.34 -0.66 -9.43
N VAL A 109 -6.38 -0.09 -8.83
CA VAL A 109 -7.68 -0.76 -8.65
C VAL A 109 -8.26 -1.16 -10.00
N LYS A 110 -8.27 -0.25 -10.97
CA LYS A 110 -8.76 -0.51 -12.31
C LYS A 110 -7.97 -1.63 -13.00
N ILE A 111 -6.63 -1.59 -12.94
CA ILE A 111 -5.78 -2.63 -13.53
C ILE A 111 -6.09 -4.01 -12.92
N ALA A 112 -6.24 -4.09 -11.60
CA ALA A 112 -6.55 -5.33 -10.92
C ALA A 112 -7.95 -5.85 -11.24
N GLU A 113 -8.96 -4.97 -11.31
CA GLU A 113 -10.33 -5.31 -11.71
C GLU A 113 -10.37 -5.84 -13.15
N GLU A 114 -9.70 -5.16 -14.09
CA GLU A 114 -9.58 -5.61 -15.48
C GLU A 114 -8.89 -6.98 -15.61
N ALA A 115 -7.99 -7.30 -14.69
CA ALA A 115 -7.33 -8.61 -14.57
C ALA A 115 -8.21 -9.68 -13.88
N GLY A 116 -9.34 -9.31 -13.30
CA GLY A 116 -10.26 -10.20 -12.59
C GLY A 116 -9.93 -10.40 -11.11
N ALA A 117 -8.97 -9.66 -10.55
CA ALA A 117 -8.60 -9.73 -9.14
C ALA A 117 -9.48 -8.81 -8.28
N LYS A 118 -9.83 -9.25 -7.07
CA LYS A 118 -10.50 -8.42 -6.06
C LYS A 118 -9.50 -7.53 -5.35
N VAL A 119 -9.85 -6.28 -5.07
CA VAL A 119 -8.95 -5.32 -4.43
C VAL A 119 -9.41 -4.97 -3.01
N LEU A 120 -8.51 -5.11 -2.06
CA LEU A 120 -8.65 -4.60 -0.70
C LEU A 120 -7.74 -3.39 -0.54
N LEU A 121 -8.31 -2.22 -0.24
CA LEU A 121 -7.58 -0.95 -0.16
C LEU A 121 -7.54 -0.42 1.28
N ASP A 122 -6.33 -0.17 1.78
CA ASP A 122 -6.06 0.43 3.10
C ASP A 122 -5.18 1.67 2.92
N THR A 123 -5.80 2.79 2.64
CA THR A 123 -5.16 4.11 2.49
C THR A 123 -6.08 5.20 3.03
N SER A 124 -5.62 6.45 3.03
CA SER A 124 -6.34 7.58 3.61
C SER A 124 -6.26 8.85 2.75
N GLY A 125 -7.04 9.86 3.13
CA GLY A 125 -7.04 11.19 2.52
C GLY A 125 -7.36 11.16 1.03
N ALA A 126 -6.72 12.04 0.26
CA ALA A 126 -6.98 12.23 -1.16
C ALA A 126 -6.85 10.94 -1.99
N SER A 127 -5.99 10.00 -1.59
CA SER A 127 -5.83 8.72 -2.30
C SER A 127 -7.04 7.80 -2.11
N LEU A 128 -7.62 7.80 -0.92
CA LEU A 128 -8.86 7.06 -0.65
C LEU A 128 -10.04 7.70 -1.39
N GLU A 129 -10.17 9.02 -1.32
CA GLU A 129 -11.21 9.77 -2.03
C GLU A 129 -11.16 9.49 -3.53
N ALA A 130 -10.00 9.63 -4.16
CA ALA A 130 -9.83 9.36 -5.58
C ALA A 130 -10.19 7.92 -5.98
N ALA A 131 -9.82 6.93 -5.15
CA ALA A 131 -10.18 5.54 -5.40
C ALA A 131 -11.70 5.29 -5.28
N LEU A 132 -12.36 5.96 -4.32
CA LEU A 132 -13.80 5.84 -4.13
C LEU A 132 -14.63 6.62 -5.16
N GLU A 133 -14.08 7.67 -5.78
CA GLU A 133 -14.72 8.45 -6.83
C GLU A 133 -14.51 7.86 -8.22
N SER A 134 -13.48 7.03 -8.43
CA SER A 134 -13.18 6.41 -9.73
C SER A 134 -14.28 5.45 -10.18
N ASP A 135 -14.31 5.07 -11.46
CA ASP A 135 -15.28 4.09 -11.99
C ASP A 135 -15.03 2.68 -11.45
N ALA A 136 -13.75 2.28 -11.36
CA ALA A 136 -13.34 1.02 -10.74
C ALA A 136 -13.29 1.16 -9.22
N LYS A 137 -13.93 0.26 -8.49
CA LYS A 137 -14.06 0.32 -7.03
C LYS A 137 -13.31 -0.81 -6.34
N PRO A 138 -12.60 -0.53 -5.23
CA PRO A 138 -12.10 -1.63 -4.40
C PRO A 138 -13.29 -2.44 -3.82
N GLU A 139 -13.11 -3.76 -3.73
CA GLU A 139 -14.08 -4.67 -3.09
C GLU A 139 -14.27 -4.35 -1.60
N LEU A 140 -13.21 -3.93 -0.95
CA LEU A 140 -13.20 -3.56 0.47
C LEU A 140 -12.24 -2.41 0.74
N VAL A 141 -12.68 -1.48 1.59
CA VAL A 141 -11.84 -0.44 2.20
C VAL A 141 -11.87 -0.60 3.72
N LYS A 142 -10.78 -0.22 4.38
CA LYS A 142 -10.66 -0.33 5.85
C LYS A 142 -10.24 1.02 6.47
N PRO A 143 -11.05 2.04 6.37
CA PRO A 143 -10.77 3.30 7.04
C PRO A 143 -10.99 3.21 8.55
N ASN A 144 -10.20 3.96 9.31
CA ASN A 144 -10.47 4.20 10.73
C ASN A 144 -11.49 5.33 10.91
N LEU A 145 -11.92 5.56 12.14
CA LEU A 145 -12.96 6.55 12.46
C LEU A 145 -12.56 7.98 12.05
N THR A 146 -11.30 8.35 12.21
CA THR A 146 -10.80 9.67 11.81
C THR A 146 -10.82 9.84 10.29
N GLU A 147 -10.46 8.80 9.55
CA GLU A 147 -10.48 8.78 8.09
C GLU A 147 -11.92 8.84 7.55
N ILE A 148 -12.84 8.09 8.14
CA ILE A 148 -14.28 8.15 7.80
C ILE A 148 -14.83 9.57 8.06
N ASN A 149 -14.54 10.15 9.21
CA ASN A 149 -14.99 11.50 9.54
C ASN A 149 -14.45 12.53 8.54
N GLY A 150 -13.17 12.41 8.18
CA GLY A 150 -12.58 13.27 7.16
C GLY A 150 -13.25 13.11 5.78
N LEU A 151 -13.48 11.88 5.36
CA LEU A 151 -14.09 11.56 4.07
C LEU A 151 -15.55 12.04 3.95
N LEU A 152 -16.34 11.88 5.02
CA LEU A 152 -17.78 12.20 5.02
C LEU A 152 -18.09 13.59 5.58
N GLY A 153 -17.09 14.33 6.07
CA GLY A 153 -17.30 15.63 6.75
C GLY A 153 -18.12 15.49 8.03
N THR A 154 -18.00 14.36 8.73
CA THR A 154 -18.75 14.03 9.95
C THR A 154 -17.88 14.11 11.20
N SER A 155 -18.48 13.88 12.37
CA SER A 155 -17.80 13.85 13.67
C SER A 155 -18.26 12.64 14.50
N PHE A 156 -18.34 11.47 13.85
CA PHE A 156 -18.69 10.22 14.52
C PHE A 156 -17.70 9.88 15.64
N THR A 157 -18.20 9.26 16.68
CA THR A 157 -17.44 8.72 17.82
C THR A 157 -17.55 7.21 17.85
N THR A 158 -16.83 6.55 18.76
CA THR A 158 -16.94 5.10 18.96
C THR A 158 -18.34 4.67 19.44
N ASP A 159 -19.15 5.58 19.95
CA ASP A 159 -20.52 5.31 20.43
C ASP A 159 -21.54 5.34 19.27
N ASP A 160 -21.13 5.79 18.07
CA ASP A 160 -21.98 5.90 16.87
C ASP A 160 -21.80 4.70 15.93
N VAL A 161 -20.96 3.70 16.29
CA VAL A 161 -20.55 2.56 15.42
C VAL A 161 -21.06 1.23 15.93
#